data_a31eff2301ca256cbdc716616c385e20
#
_entry.id   a31eff2301ca256cbdc716616c385e20
#
_cell.length_a   1.000
_cell.length_b   1.000
_cell.length_c   1.000
_cell.angle_alpha   90.00
_cell.angle_beta   90.00
_cell.angle_gamma   90.00
#
_symmetry.space_group_name_H-M   'P 1'
#
loop_
_entity.id
_entity.type
_entity.pdbx_description
1 polymer ?
#
loop_
_entity_poly.entity_id
_entity_poly.type
_entity_poly.pdbx_seq_one_letter_code
_entity_poly.pdbx_strand_id
1 'polypeptide(L)'
;MFAQIIAICIFVTMFLLIILDKFERHYITLGSGALVLVLVFGVCMRSMSAIWETLNLGAFFQSTFWYGASEESTAGINWSTILFIAGTMIMVEGLGKAGFFRWLCLTLAKLVHYRTVPLLICFMSLSAFLSMFIDSITVVLFLATVTLELAQTMKFDPVPMILSEIFCANLGGAATMCGDPPNIIIGTSLGYTFFDFIENTGAVVAICFVFMLIYFTLCFRKELERAEHANGGPVTCPEPSTAITNKKAFLASAGVFLLAVVLLITHAQTELSVACIGVIVAILTLIVLGLTSGKKSVIEIIKGVDYKTLLFFIGLFVSVAGLEKTGVLNMIANFITSVSEGNIAVIVIVILWLSAITSAFVDNIPFAATMIPVIRAIAATEGMDIDVLAWALSLGTDLGGNATPIGASANVVGTSASAKGGYPIGWGRYCKYCVPATIVVMAVSTAYLFLRYL
;
A
#
# COMPACT_ATOMS: atom_id res chain seq x y z
N MET A 1 -16.78 -28.47 11.78
CA MET A 1 -17.97 -27.87 11.15
C MET A 1 -18.54 -26.68 11.94
N PHE A 2 -18.89 -26.79 13.25
CA PHE A 2 -19.45 -25.65 13.99
C PHE A 2 -18.48 -24.46 14.11
N ALA A 3 -17.19 -24.69 14.43
CA ALA A 3 -16.16 -23.65 14.47
C ALA A 3 -15.97 -22.94 13.12
N GLN A 4 -16.04 -23.68 12.00
CA GLN A 4 -15.95 -23.14 10.64
C GLN A 4 -17.11 -22.16 10.37
N ILE A 5 -18.33 -22.56 10.68
CA ILE A 5 -19.51 -21.71 10.45
C ILE A 5 -19.39 -20.40 11.25
N ILE A 6 -19.00 -20.48 12.53
CA ILE A 6 -18.82 -19.28 13.36
C ILE A 6 -17.70 -18.41 12.82
N ALA A 7 -16.55 -18.98 12.42
CA ALA A 7 -15.45 -18.22 11.83
C ALA A 7 -15.88 -17.51 10.55
N ILE A 8 -16.60 -18.19 9.65
CA ILE A 8 -17.15 -17.58 8.44
C ILE A 8 -18.13 -16.45 8.77
N CYS A 9 -19.06 -16.68 9.71
CA CYS A 9 -20.04 -15.65 10.10
C CYS A 9 -19.36 -14.40 10.68
N ILE A 10 -18.35 -14.55 11.55
CA ILE A 10 -17.58 -13.44 12.10
C ILE A 10 -16.87 -12.69 10.97
N PHE A 11 -16.18 -13.40 10.09
CA PHE A 11 -15.39 -12.81 9.02
C PHE A 11 -16.26 -12.09 7.99
N VAL A 12 -17.35 -12.71 7.51
CA VAL A 12 -18.29 -12.08 6.58
C VAL A 12 -18.93 -10.84 7.21
N THR A 13 -19.32 -10.91 8.49
CA THR A 13 -19.88 -9.76 9.21
C THR A 13 -18.84 -8.64 9.32
N MET A 14 -17.57 -8.96 9.63
CA MET A 14 -16.46 -8.01 9.65
C MET A 14 -16.32 -7.30 8.30
N PHE A 15 -16.28 -8.03 7.20
CA PHE A 15 -16.18 -7.47 5.86
C PHE A 15 -17.36 -6.57 5.48
N LEU A 16 -18.60 -7.03 5.76
CA LEU A 16 -19.79 -6.24 5.49
C LEU A 16 -19.78 -4.92 6.28
N LEU A 17 -19.37 -4.95 7.56
CA LEU A 17 -19.27 -3.74 8.37
C LEU A 17 -18.17 -2.78 7.86
N ILE A 18 -17.04 -3.31 7.38
CA ILE A 18 -15.98 -2.51 6.76
C ILE A 18 -16.48 -1.83 5.47
N ILE A 19 -17.19 -2.57 4.61
CA ILE A 19 -17.76 -2.04 3.35
C ILE A 19 -18.81 -0.96 3.63
N LEU A 20 -19.62 -1.12 4.67
CA LEU A 20 -20.64 -0.15 5.04
C LEU A 20 -20.08 1.17 5.59
N ASP A 21 -18.81 1.18 6.01
CA ASP A 21 -18.02 2.34 6.49
C ASP A 21 -18.73 3.22 7.53
N LYS A 22 -19.61 2.58 8.37
CA LYS A 22 -20.35 3.27 9.43
C LYS A 22 -19.60 3.37 10.76
N PHE A 23 -18.64 2.51 10.96
CA PHE A 23 -17.81 2.43 12.16
C PHE A 23 -16.33 2.46 11.76
N GLU A 24 -15.48 2.97 12.63
CA GLU A 24 -14.05 2.95 12.40
C GLU A 24 -13.52 1.51 12.26
N ARG A 25 -12.79 1.23 11.20
CA ARG A 25 -12.35 -0.10 10.76
C ARG A 25 -11.62 -0.89 11.85
N HIS A 26 -10.81 -0.22 12.67
CA HIS A 26 -10.06 -0.88 13.74
C HIS A 26 -10.93 -1.44 14.86
N TYR A 27 -12.09 -0.81 15.20
CA TYR A 27 -13.03 -1.38 16.16
C TYR A 27 -13.69 -2.64 15.62
N ILE A 28 -14.01 -2.64 14.32
CA ILE A 28 -14.62 -3.80 13.67
C ILE A 28 -13.66 -4.99 13.70
N THR A 29 -12.40 -4.79 13.27
CA THR A 29 -11.43 -5.90 13.21
C THR A 29 -11.00 -6.39 14.59
N LEU A 30 -10.76 -5.50 15.55
CA LEU A 30 -10.44 -5.89 16.93
C LEU A 30 -11.60 -6.64 17.58
N GLY A 31 -12.84 -6.17 17.40
CA GLY A 31 -14.02 -6.88 17.88
C GLY A 31 -14.17 -8.26 17.27
N SER A 32 -13.97 -8.38 15.95
CA SER A 32 -13.99 -9.66 15.24
C SER A 32 -12.85 -10.57 15.69
N GLY A 33 -11.63 -10.05 15.85
CA GLY A 33 -10.52 -10.80 16.41
C GLY A 33 -10.78 -11.31 17.82
N ALA A 34 -11.32 -10.47 18.71
CA ALA A 34 -11.71 -10.88 20.05
C ALA A 34 -12.76 -12.00 20.02
N LEU A 35 -13.78 -11.90 19.14
CA LEU A 35 -14.77 -12.95 18.96
C LEU A 35 -14.15 -14.26 18.45
N VAL A 36 -13.17 -14.20 17.54
CA VAL A 36 -12.43 -15.38 17.08
C VAL A 36 -11.66 -16.03 18.24
N LEU A 37 -10.90 -15.25 19.02
CA LEU A 37 -10.15 -15.78 20.17
C LEU A 37 -11.06 -16.46 21.18
N VAL A 38 -12.19 -15.83 21.53
CA VAL A 38 -13.09 -16.33 22.57
C VAL A 38 -13.99 -17.43 22.03
N LEU A 39 -14.76 -17.18 20.96
CA LEU A 39 -15.78 -18.12 20.48
C LEU A 39 -15.18 -19.26 19.66
N VAL A 40 -14.30 -18.94 18.68
CA VAL A 40 -13.75 -19.98 17.80
C VAL A 40 -12.72 -20.81 18.55
N PHE A 41 -11.68 -20.19 19.08
CA PHE A 41 -10.56 -20.93 19.71
C PHE A 41 -10.90 -21.38 21.13
N GLY A 42 -11.49 -20.48 21.95
CA GLY A 42 -11.78 -20.78 23.35
C GLY A 42 -12.96 -21.76 23.55
N VAL A 43 -14.11 -21.46 22.92
CA VAL A 43 -15.34 -22.24 23.15
C VAL A 43 -15.44 -23.43 22.19
N CYS A 44 -15.30 -23.20 20.87
CA CYS A 44 -15.54 -24.26 19.86
C CYS A 44 -14.39 -25.24 19.74
N MET A 45 -13.16 -24.75 19.61
CA MET A 45 -11.97 -25.58 19.46
C MET A 45 -11.37 -26.00 20.81
N ARG A 46 -11.66 -25.26 21.89
CA ARG A 46 -11.09 -25.44 23.23
C ARG A 46 -9.54 -25.56 23.21
N SER A 47 -8.92 -24.77 22.37
CA SER A 47 -7.47 -24.82 22.11
C SER A 47 -6.81 -23.53 22.59
N MET A 48 -6.21 -23.58 23.77
CA MET A 48 -5.40 -22.48 24.28
C MET A 48 -4.10 -22.29 23.44
N SER A 49 -3.56 -23.37 22.87
CA SER A 49 -2.41 -23.30 21.99
C SER A 49 -2.71 -22.45 20.73
N ALA A 50 -3.91 -22.62 20.14
CA ALA A 50 -4.32 -21.83 19.00
C ALA A 50 -4.36 -20.31 19.31
N ILE A 51 -4.76 -19.93 20.54
CA ILE A 51 -4.74 -18.54 20.98
C ILE A 51 -3.30 -18.01 21.04
N TRP A 52 -2.39 -18.72 21.71
CA TRP A 52 -1.00 -18.31 21.88
C TRP A 52 -0.25 -18.25 20.54
N GLU A 53 -0.43 -19.24 19.68
CA GLU A 53 0.13 -19.25 18.34
C GLU A 53 -0.39 -18.10 17.49
N THR A 54 -1.70 -17.78 17.60
CA THR A 54 -2.29 -16.66 16.85
C THR A 54 -1.79 -15.31 17.35
N LEU A 55 -1.62 -15.12 18.65
CA LEU A 55 -1.07 -13.89 19.19
C LEU A 55 0.41 -13.71 18.84
N ASN A 56 1.12 -14.81 18.60
CA ASN A 56 2.51 -14.87 18.12
C ASN A 56 3.48 -13.96 18.89
N LEU A 57 3.28 -13.74 20.20
CA LEU A 57 4.13 -12.88 21.01
C LEU A 57 5.54 -13.45 21.21
N GLY A 58 5.70 -14.76 21.04
CA GLY A 58 6.99 -15.45 21.11
C GLY A 58 7.96 -15.03 20.00
N ALA A 59 7.44 -14.50 18.88
CA ALA A 59 8.27 -14.06 17.75
C ALA A 59 9.30 -13.00 18.16
N PHE A 60 8.98 -12.09 19.04
CA PHE A 60 9.90 -11.03 19.48
C PHE A 60 11.17 -11.52 20.15
N PHE A 61 11.16 -12.75 20.70
CA PHE A 61 12.29 -13.36 21.39
C PHE A 61 13.13 -14.28 20.48
N GLN A 62 12.72 -14.46 19.24
CA GLN A 62 13.46 -15.24 18.25
C GLN A 62 14.47 -14.37 17.52
N SER A 63 15.70 -14.87 17.33
CA SER A 63 16.72 -14.14 16.56
C SER A 63 16.30 -13.94 15.10
N THR A 64 15.60 -14.90 14.53
CA THR A 64 15.08 -14.89 13.15
C THR A 64 14.08 -13.76 12.91
N PHE A 65 13.36 -13.34 13.94
CA PHE A 65 12.46 -12.17 13.84
C PHE A 65 13.20 -10.86 13.50
N TRP A 66 14.45 -10.73 13.99
CA TRP A 66 15.27 -9.53 13.78
C TRP A 66 16.28 -9.70 12.64
N TYR A 67 16.76 -10.97 12.45
CA TYR A 67 17.74 -11.37 11.46
C TYR A 67 17.20 -12.60 10.72
N GLY A 68 16.76 -12.42 9.50
CA GLY A 68 16.14 -13.47 8.69
C GLY A 68 15.28 -12.83 7.60
N ALA A 69 15.93 -12.19 6.61
CA ALA A 69 15.27 -11.42 5.59
C ALA A 69 14.29 -12.24 4.72
N SER A 70 14.58 -13.53 4.54
CA SER A 70 13.82 -14.46 3.68
C SER A 70 13.06 -15.51 4.48
N GLU A 71 12.85 -15.33 5.81
CA GLU A 71 12.09 -16.30 6.59
C GLU A 71 10.58 -16.02 6.49
N GLU A 72 9.82 -17.07 6.21
CA GLU A 72 8.37 -17.02 6.19
C GLU A 72 7.80 -16.73 7.59
N SER A 73 6.87 -15.81 7.68
CA SER A 73 6.11 -15.61 8.91
C SER A 73 5.12 -16.77 9.10
N THR A 74 5.17 -17.40 10.27
CA THR A 74 4.21 -18.42 10.67
C THR A 74 2.82 -17.82 10.92
N ALA A 75 1.79 -18.70 11.00
CA ALA A 75 0.41 -18.31 11.21
C ALA A 75 0.20 -17.38 12.43
N GLY A 76 -0.74 -16.45 12.33
CA GLY A 76 -1.11 -15.53 13.39
C GLY A 76 -0.77 -14.07 13.08
N ILE A 77 -0.60 -13.26 14.14
CA ILE A 77 -0.28 -11.83 13.96
C ILE A 77 1.12 -11.68 13.36
N ASN A 78 1.20 -11.04 12.18
CA ASN A 78 2.47 -10.71 11.55
C ASN A 78 3.04 -9.41 12.16
N TRP A 79 3.76 -9.56 13.27
CA TRP A 79 4.39 -8.44 13.98
C TRP A 79 5.47 -7.75 13.15
N SER A 80 6.11 -8.48 12.23
CA SER A 80 7.13 -7.90 11.34
C SER A 80 6.54 -6.82 10.46
N THR A 81 5.42 -7.10 9.82
CA THR A 81 4.65 -6.12 9.05
C THR A 81 4.24 -4.91 9.91
N ILE A 82 3.68 -5.15 11.10
CA ILE A 82 3.16 -4.07 11.97
C ILE A 82 4.29 -3.13 12.42
N LEU A 83 5.43 -3.68 12.86
CA LEU A 83 6.57 -2.87 13.28
C LEU A 83 7.20 -2.10 12.14
N PHE A 84 7.27 -2.71 10.95
CA PHE A 84 7.78 -2.03 9.75
C PHE A 84 6.90 -0.84 9.38
N ILE A 85 5.59 -1.05 9.28
CA ILE A 85 4.63 0.02 8.95
C ILE A 85 4.69 1.14 10.03
N ALA A 86 4.71 0.79 11.31
CA ALA A 86 4.83 1.78 12.37
C ALA A 86 6.13 2.60 12.26
N GLY A 87 7.24 1.94 11.94
CA GLY A 87 8.54 2.56 11.78
C GLY A 87 8.60 3.52 10.60
N THR A 88 8.08 3.08 9.45
CA THR A 88 8.02 3.92 8.24
C THR A 88 7.06 5.10 8.40
N MET A 89 5.93 4.93 9.09
CA MET A 89 5.02 6.05 9.43
C MET A 89 5.74 7.13 10.25
N ILE A 90 6.52 6.75 11.26
CA ILE A 90 7.32 7.69 12.08
C ILE A 90 8.33 8.45 11.20
N MET A 91 9.03 7.73 10.32
CA MET A 91 10.02 8.32 9.41
C MET A 91 9.38 9.33 8.48
N VAL A 92 8.30 8.93 7.83
CA VAL A 92 7.62 9.74 6.81
C VAL A 92 6.98 10.98 7.42
N GLU A 93 6.38 10.87 8.62
CA GLU A 93 5.87 12.02 9.37
C GLU A 93 6.99 13.01 9.72
N GLY A 94 8.15 12.49 10.13
CA GLY A 94 9.35 13.30 10.39
C GLY A 94 9.85 14.02 9.13
N LEU A 95 9.91 13.32 8.03
CA LEU A 95 10.32 13.84 6.72
C LEU A 95 9.35 14.91 6.20
N GLY A 96 8.04 14.68 6.37
CA GLY A 96 6.98 15.62 6.04
C GLY A 96 7.08 16.93 6.84
N LYS A 97 7.24 16.83 8.16
CA LYS A 97 7.44 18.02 9.03
C LYS A 97 8.70 18.80 8.73
N ALA A 98 9.76 18.14 8.25
CA ALA A 98 10.96 18.79 7.77
C ALA A 98 10.76 19.57 6.46
N GLY A 99 9.62 19.40 5.78
CA GLY A 99 9.26 20.06 4.53
C GLY A 99 9.79 19.39 3.27
N PHE A 100 10.26 18.14 3.37
CA PHE A 100 10.91 17.43 2.27
C PHE A 100 10.01 17.27 1.04
N PHE A 101 8.78 16.77 1.23
CA PHE A 101 7.88 16.52 0.10
C PHE A 101 7.48 17.81 -0.61
N ARG A 102 7.14 18.86 0.14
CA ARG A 102 6.80 20.16 -0.43
C ARG A 102 7.99 20.77 -1.18
N TRP A 103 9.18 20.68 -0.59
CA TRP A 103 10.41 21.12 -1.26
C TRP A 103 10.66 20.37 -2.57
N LEU A 104 10.50 19.06 -2.56
CA LEU A 104 10.73 18.22 -3.74
C LEU A 104 9.73 18.56 -4.87
N CYS A 105 8.43 18.64 -4.55
CA CYS A 105 7.39 19.01 -5.51
C CYS A 105 7.62 20.40 -6.11
N LEU A 106 7.92 21.42 -5.27
CA LEU A 106 8.18 22.78 -5.75
C LEU A 106 9.48 22.86 -6.56
N THR A 107 10.50 22.05 -6.25
CA THR A 107 11.73 21.98 -7.02
C THR A 107 11.47 21.42 -8.42
N LEU A 108 10.71 20.34 -8.52
CA LEU A 108 10.31 19.79 -9.82
C LEU A 108 9.41 20.73 -10.60
N ALA A 109 8.44 21.39 -9.95
CA ALA A 109 7.59 22.38 -10.58
C ALA A 109 8.42 23.55 -11.16
N LYS A 110 9.41 24.04 -10.43
CA LYS A 110 10.36 25.06 -10.89
C LYS A 110 11.21 24.58 -12.07
N LEU A 111 11.68 23.31 -12.02
CA LEU A 111 12.48 22.72 -13.10
C LEU A 111 11.72 22.69 -14.44
N VAL A 112 10.42 22.40 -14.41
CA VAL A 112 9.57 22.40 -15.61
C VAL A 112 8.94 23.77 -15.90
N HIS A 113 9.45 24.83 -15.26
CA HIS A 113 9.00 26.22 -15.45
C HIS A 113 7.51 26.41 -15.20
N TYR A 114 6.93 25.62 -14.29
CA TYR A 114 5.52 25.62 -13.94
C TYR A 114 4.56 25.40 -15.12
N ARG A 115 5.03 24.71 -16.18
CA ARG A 115 4.17 24.32 -17.29
C ARG A 115 3.29 23.14 -16.89
N THR A 116 1.98 23.24 -17.16
CA THR A 116 0.98 22.30 -16.64
C THR A 116 1.17 20.85 -17.13
N VAL A 117 1.45 20.63 -18.42
CA VAL A 117 1.63 19.28 -18.97
C VAL A 117 2.95 18.63 -18.52
N PRO A 118 4.11 19.30 -18.59
CA PRO A 118 5.34 18.77 -17.97
C PRO A 118 5.20 18.53 -16.47
N LEU A 119 4.44 19.38 -15.75
CA LEU A 119 4.17 19.22 -14.33
C LEU A 119 3.38 17.93 -14.05
N LEU A 120 2.34 17.65 -14.85
CA LEU A 120 1.59 16.38 -14.80
C LEU A 120 2.54 15.18 -14.90
N ILE A 121 3.42 15.15 -15.91
CA ILE A 121 4.36 14.06 -16.12
C ILE A 121 5.35 13.94 -14.96
N CYS A 122 5.87 15.06 -14.46
CA CYS A 122 6.77 15.07 -13.31
C CYS A 122 6.09 14.56 -12.02
N PHE A 123 4.85 14.98 -11.76
CA PHE A 123 4.13 14.58 -10.56
C PHE A 123 3.67 13.11 -10.63
N MET A 124 3.25 12.62 -11.79
CA MET A 124 3.03 11.20 -12.01
C MET A 124 4.30 10.38 -11.75
N SER A 125 5.43 10.83 -12.29
CA SER A 125 6.73 10.14 -12.09
C SER A 125 7.18 10.18 -10.65
N LEU A 126 7.01 11.33 -9.99
CA LEU A 126 7.33 11.49 -8.56
C LEU A 126 6.43 10.61 -7.69
N SER A 127 5.13 10.58 -7.99
CA SER A 127 4.16 9.75 -7.28
C SER A 127 4.54 8.28 -7.35
N ALA A 128 4.78 7.75 -8.55
CA ALA A 128 5.19 6.38 -8.74
C ALA A 128 6.52 6.07 -8.04
N PHE A 129 7.53 6.94 -8.20
CA PHE A 129 8.85 6.72 -7.60
C PHE A 129 8.84 6.75 -6.07
N LEU A 130 8.16 7.73 -5.47
CA LEU A 130 8.09 7.81 -4.00
C LEU A 130 7.32 6.63 -3.40
N SER A 131 6.25 6.20 -4.07
CA SER A 131 5.45 5.07 -3.60
C SER A 131 6.18 3.71 -3.67
N MET A 132 7.32 3.63 -4.31
CA MET A 132 8.19 2.45 -4.20
C MET A 132 8.82 2.28 -2.80
N PHE A 133 8.93 3.35 -2.01
CA PHE A 133 9.65 3.37 -0.72
C PHE A 133 8.79 3.87 0.45
N ILE A 134 7.69 4.52 0.15
CA ILE A 134 6.78 5.15 1.10
C ILE A 134 5.37 4.74 0.71
N ASP A 135 4.51 4.50 1.70
CA ASP A 135 3.13 4.10 1.44
C ASP A 135 2.39 5.10 0.52
N SER A 136 1.58 4.56 -0.36
CA SER A 136 0.84 5.32 -1.39
C SER A 136 -0.10 6.38 -0.79
N ILE A 137 -0.65 6.15 0.40
CA ILE A 137 -1.55 7.08 1.11
C ILE A 137 -0.83 8.38 1.41
N THR A 138 0.36 8.28 2.02
CA THR A 138 1.18 9.42 2.40
C THR A 138 1.68 10.20 1.18
N VAL A 139 2.13 9.49 0.14
CA VAL A 139 2.59 10.11 -1.11
C VAL A 139 1.47 10.93 -1.73
N VAL A 140 0.27 10.36 -1.88
CA VAL A 140 -0.90 11.06 -2.44
C VAL A 140 -1.31 12.27 -1.59
N LEU A 141 -1.29 12.15 -0.26
CA LEU A 141 -1.66 13.26 0.62
C LEU A 141 -0.76 14.48 0.40
N PHE A 142 0.56 14.27 0.33
CA PHE A 142 1.51 15.35 0.12
C PHE A 142 1.45 15.92 -1.29
N LEU A 143 1.42 15.07 -2.34
CA LEU A 143 1.33 15.53 -3.72
C LEU A 143 0.04 16.31 -3.96
N ALA A 144 -1.12 15.75 -3.60
CA ALA A 144 -2.41 16.42 -3.78
C ALA A 144 -2.45 17.78 -3.07
N THR A 145 -1.84 17.90 -1.87
CA THR A 145 -1.76 19.18 -1.16
C THR A 145 -0.98 20.23 -1.95
N VAL A 146 0.18 19.86 -2.51
CA VAL A 146 0.99 20.79 -3.32
C VAL A 146 0.34 21.05 -4.67
N THR A 147 -0.28 20.07 -5.29
CA THR A 147 -1.06 20.22 -6.53
C THR A 147 -2.20 21.21 -6.34
N LEU A 148 -2.92 21.16 -5.22
CA LEU A 148 -3.96 22.15 -4.89
C LEU A 148 -3.38 23.56 -4.69
N GLU A 149 -2.25 23.70 -3.99
CA GLU A 149 -1.55 24.99 -3.83
C GLU A 149 -1.15 25.59 -5.18
N LEU A 150 -0.58 24.77 -6.07
CA LEU A 150 -0.18 25.20 -7.41
C LEU A 150 -1.40 25.52 -8.29
N ALA A 151 -2.46 24.72 -8.20
CA ALA A 151 -3.69 24.93 -8.94
C ALA A 151 -4.37 26.25 -8.59
N GLN A 152 -4.41 26.63 -7.32
CA GLN A 152 -4.93 27.93 -6.87
C GLN A 152 -4.09 29.08 -7.40
N THR A 153 -2.76 28.93 -7.39
CA THR A 153 -1.81 29.95 -7.87
C THR A 153 -1.84 30.09 -9.39
N MET A 154 -1.81 28.95 -10.10
CA MET A 154 -1.74 28.89 -11.56
C MET A 154 -3.13 28.83 -12.23
N LYS A 155 -4.23 28.77 -11.45
CA LYS A 155 -5.62 28.74 -11.89
C LYS A 155 -5.96 27.64 -12.92
N PHE A 156 -5.54 26.42 -12.66
CA PHE A 156 -5.94 25.24 -13.42
C PHE A 156 -6.83 24.29 -12.58
N ASP A 157 -7.57 23.39 -13.22
CA ASP A 157 -8.30 22.33 -12.51
C ASP A 157 -7.32 21.27 -11.99
N PRO A 158 -7.18 21.06 -10.66
CA PRO A 158 -6.25 20.09 -10.09
C PRO A 158 -6.68 18.64 -10.27
N VAL A 159 -7.96 18.37 -10.58
CA VAL A 159 -8.52 17.01 -10.63
C VAL A 159 -7.77 16.09 -11.60
N PRO A 160 -7.40 16.51 -12.83
CA PRO A 160 -6.58 15.71 -13.73
C PRO A 160 -5.25 15.25 -13.11
N MET A 161 -4.55 16.15 -12.43
CA MET A 161 -3.27 15.81 -11.77
C MET A 161 -3.48 14.88 -10.60
N ILE A 162 -4.42 15.19 -9.70
CA ILE A 162 -4.70 14.36 -8.52
C ILE A 162 -5.13 12.94 -8.90
N LEU A 163 -5.97 12.77 -9.93
CA LEU A 163 -6.34 11.44 -10.43
C LEU A 163 -5.13 10.65 -10.92
N SER A 164 -4.26 11.32 -11.68
CA SER A 164 -3.05 10.70 -12.22
C SER A 164 -2.04 10.38 -11.12
N GLU A 165 -1.89 11.25 -10.12
CA GLU A 165 -1.05 11.03 -8.94
C GLU A 165 -1.52 9.82 -8.12
N ILE A 166 -2.82 9.72 -7.83
CA ILE A 166 -3.43 8.58 -7.13
C ILE A 166 -3.12 7.28 -7.88
N PHE A 167 -3.41 7.25 -9.18
CA PHE A 167 -3.19 6.05 -9.99
C PHE A 167 -1.71 5.63 -10.00
N CYS A 168 -0.81 6.60 -10.20
CA CYS A 168 0.62 6.35 -10.24
C CYS A 168 1.21 6.00 -8.86
N ALA A 169 0.63 6.48 -7.75
CA ALA A 169 1.03 6.08 -6.41
C ALA A 169 0.78 4.58 -6.17
N ASN A 170 -0.44 4.11 -6.41
CA ASN A 170 -0.76 2.70 -6.27
C ASN A 170 0.05 1.83 -7.26
N LEU A 171 0.23 2.31 -8.50
CA LEU A 171 1.05 1.61 -9.49
C LEU A 171 2.51 1.49 -9.04
N GLY A 172 3.11 2.57 -8.52
CA GLY A 172 4.46 2.56 -7.98
C GLY A 172 4.59 1.69 -6.72
N GLY A 173 3.57 1.71 -5.86
CA GLY A 173 3.49 0.85 -4.69
C GLY A 173 3.56 -0.64 -5.01
N ALA A 174 2.96 -1.06 -6.12
CA ALA A 174 2.99 -2.44 -6.60
C ALA A 174 4.39 -2.91 -7.06
N ALA A 175 5.34 -1.99 -7.27
CA ALA A 175 6.67 -2.32 -7.80
C ALA A 175 7.61 -2.94 -6.77
N THR A 176 7.38 -2.73 -5.48
CA THR A 176 8.30 -3.14 -4.42
C THR A 176 7.55 -3.73 -3.23
N MET A 177 8.29 -4.44 -2.39
CA MET A 177 7.76 -4.98 -1.14
C MET A 177 7.22 -3.89 -0.20
N CYS A 178 7.81 -2.69 -0.22
CA CYS A 178 7.60 -1.65 0.79
C CYS A 178 6.62 -0.56 0.33
N GLY A 179 6.22 -0.58 -0.93
CA GLY A 179 5.43 0.49 -1.54
C GLY A 179 3.97 0.50 -1.12
N ASP A 180 3.40 -0.67 -0.85
CA ASP A 180 2.00 -0.78 -0.40
C ASP A 180 1.85 -1.87 0.68
N PRO A 181 0.95 -1.69 1.67
CA PRO A 181 0.77 -2.67 2.75
C PRO A 181 0.49 -4.11 2.31
N PRO A 182 -0.30 -4.40 1.26
CA PRO A 182 -0.48 -5.77 0.77
C PRO A 182 0.84 -6.45 0.43
N ASN A 183 1.77 -5.73 -0.23
CA ASN A 183 3.06 -6.27 -0.62
C ASN A 183 3.96 -6.55 0.59
N ILE A 184 3.89 -5.71 1.63
CA ILE A 184 4.60 -5.96 2.88
C ILE A 184 4.10 -7.27 3.51
N ILE A 185 2.78 -7.49 3.51
CA ILE A 185 2.16 -8.70 4.06
C ILE A 185 2.57 -9.92 3.22
N ILE A 186 2.48 -9.85 1.90
CA ILE A 186 2.87 -10.93 0.99
C ILE A 186 4.36 -11.26 1.18
N GLY A 187 5.22 -10.24 1.14
CA GLY A 187 6.67 -10.41 1.29
C GLY A 187 7.06 -11.04 2.62
N THR A 188 6.58 -10.48 3.75
CA THR A 188 6.89 -11.01 5.07
C THR A 188 6.26 -12.37 5.36
N SER A 189 5.11 -12.68 4.77
CA SER A 189 4.46 -13.98 4.96
C SER A 189 5.11 -15.08 4.13
N LEU A 190 5.58 -14.77 2.93
CA LEU A 190 6.13 -15.75 1.99
C LEU A 190 7.67 -15.74 1.91
N GLY A 191 8.32 -14.86 2.68
CA GLY A 191 9.78 -14.77 2.73
C GLY A 191 10.41 -14.09 1.51
N TYR A 192 9.65 -13.26 0.80
CA TYR A 192 10.20 -12.50 -0.33
C TYR A 192 10.94 -11.25 0.12
N THR A 193 11.98 -10.95 -0.63
CA THR A 193 12.82 -9.78 -0.43
C THR A 193 12.39 -8.59 -1.29
N PHE A 194 12.97 -7.42 -1.04
CA PHE A 194 12.76 -6.23 -1.85
C PHE A 194 13.12 -6.46 -3.33
N PHE A 195 14.19 -7.22 -3.61
CA PHE A 195 14.61 -7.53 -4.98
C PHE A 195 13.67 -8.51 -5.68
N ASP A 196 13.09 -9.46 -4.97
CA ASP A 196 12.12 -10.39 -5.56
C ASP A 196 10.92 -9.63 -6.13
N PHE A 197 10.44 -8.60 -5.43
CA PHE A 197 9.41 -7.72 -5.95
C PHE A 197 9.88 -6.92 -7.15
N ILE A 198 11.07 -6.29 -7.11
CA ILE A 198 11.60 -5.52 -8.24
C ILE A 198 11.73 -6.39 -9.50
N GLU A 199 12.23 -7.59 -9.36
CA GLU A 199 12.41 -8.51 -10.49
C GLU A 199 11.09 -9.01 -11.08
N ASN A 200 10.08 -9.22 -10.25
CA ASN A 200 8.83 -9.87 -10.66
C ASN A 200 7.69 -8.89 -10.89
N THR A 201 7.44 -7.95 -9.99
CA THR A 201 6.38 -6.95 -10.15
C THR A 201 6.91 -5.63 -10.70
N GLY A 202 8.13 -5.21 -10.33
CA GLY A 202 8.73 -3.95 -10.76
C GLY A 202 8.87 -3.83 -12.27
N ALA A 203 9.24 -4.91 -12.97
CA ALA A 203 9.37 -4.91 -14.42
C ALA A 203 8.02 -4.64 -15.12
N VAL A 204 6.96 -5.31 -14.71
CA VAL A 204 5.62 -5.08 -15.29
C VAL A 204 5.07 -3.72 -14.91
N VAL A 205 5.31 -3.26 -13.68
CA VAL A 205 4.92 -1.92 -13.24
C VAL A 205 5.61 -0.84 -14.08
N ALA A 206 6.90 -0.99 -14.40
CA ALA A 206 7.62 -0.06 -15.28
C ALA A 206 6.99 0.03 -16.68
N ILE A 207 6.60 -1.12 -17.25
CA ILE A 207 5.88 -1.16 -18.53
C ILE A 207 4.53 -0.46 -18.40
N CYS A 208 3.74 -0.81 -17.40
CA CYS A 208 2.44 -0.19 -17.12
C CYS A 208 2.56 1.31 -16.90
N PHE A 209 3.61 1.78 -16.20
CA PHE A 209 3.86 3.18 -15.95
C PHE A 209 4.04 3.99 -17.25
N VAL A 210 4.79 3.47 -18.22
CA VAL A 210 4.93 4.11 -19.53
C VAL A 210 3.58 4.24 -20.24
N PHE A 211 2.77 3.17 -20.22
CA PHE A 211 1.41 3.24 -20.76
C PHE A 211 0.55 4.29 -20.05
N MET A 212 0.64 4.38 -18.74
CA MET A 212 -0.15 5.34 -17.95
C MET A 212 0.33 6.78 -18.14
N LEU A 213 1.63 7.03 -18.30
CA LEU A 213 2.15 8.35 -18.68
C LEU A 213 1.54 8.82 -20.00
N ILE A 214 1.53 7.95 -21.01
CA ILE A 214 0.94 8.27 -22.31
C ILE A 214 -0.58 8.47 -22.17
N TYR A 215 -1.26 7.54 -21.50
CA TYR A 215 -2.72 7.56 -21.36
C TYR A 215 -3.23 8.85 -20.68
N PHE A 216 -2.73 9.17 -19.48
CA PHE A 216 -3.19 10.34 -18.74
C PHE A 216 -2.76 11.65 -19.42
N THR A 217 -1.58 11.70 -20.04
CA THR A 217 -1.15 12.84 -20.81
C THR A 217 -2.10 13.09 -21.99
N LEU A 218 -2.47 12.06 -22.73
CA LEU A 218 -3.40 12.19 -23.84
C LEU A 218 -4.81 12.60 -23.38
N CYS A 219 -5.27 12.06 -22.24
CA CYS A 219 -6.57 12.39 -21.68
C CYS A 219 -6.67 13.86 -21.23
N PHE A 220 -5.62 14.39 -20.58
CA PHE A 220 -5.69 15.65 -19.86
C PHE A 220 -4.94 16.81 -20.52
N ARG A 221 -4.07 16.54 -21.50
CA ARG A 221 -3.26 17.55 -22.19
C ARG A 221 -4.06 18.77 -22.65
N LYS A 222 -5.18 18.54 -23.36
CA LYS A 222 -5.98 19.64 -23.93
C LYS A 222 -6.61 20.54 -22.86
N GLU A 223 -7.02 19.96 -21.74
CA GLU A 223 -7.61 20.68 -20.61
C GLU A 223 -6.55 21.56 -19.92
N LEU A 224 -5.38 20.99 -19.66
CA LEU A 224 -4.26 21.66 -19.01
C LEU A 224 -3.64 22.76 -19.89
N GLU A 225 -3.43 22.51 -21.18
CA GLU A 225 -2.93 23.54 -22.13
C GLU A 225 -3.88 24.73 -22.25
N ARG A 226 -5.20 24.50 -22.26
CA ARG A 226 -6.19 25.59 -22.29
C ARG A 226 -6.10 26.48 -21.05
N ALA A 227 -5.93 25.88 -19.86
CA ALA A 227 -5.78 26.64 -18.63
C ALA A 227 -4.48 27.46 -18.63
N GLU A 228 -3.38 26.93 -19.16
CA GLU A 228 -2.10 27.63 -19.29
C GLU A 228 -2.22 28.86 -20.21
N HIS A 229 -2.90 28.74 -21.35
CA HIS A 229 -3.07 29.83 -22.30
C HIS A 229 -4.06 30.93 -21.81
N ALA A 230 -5.06 30.56 -21.00
CA ALA A 230 -6.01 31.50 -20.44
C ALA A 230 -5.40 32.42 -19.36
N ASN A 231 -4.31 31.99 -18.73
CA ASN A 231 -3.70 32.68 -17.60
C ASN A 231 -2.53 33.63 -17.93
N GLY A 232 -2.32 34.01 -19.17
CA GLY A 232 -1.28 34.83 -19.85
C GLY A 232 -0.49 35.93 -19.11
N GLY A 233 -0.41 35.91 -17.77
CA GLY A 233 0.34 36.85 -16.94
C GLY A 233 1.46 36.15 -16.13
N PRO A 234 2.44 36.92 -15.62
CA PRO A 234 3.48 36.40 -14.75
C PRO A 234 2.88 35.91 -13.44
N VAL A 235 2.85 34.59 -13.23
CA VAL A 235 2.38 33.98 -11.98
C VAL A 235 3.55 33.92 -11.00
N THR A 236 3.39 34.49 -9.81
CA THR A 236 4.38 34.39 -8.74
C THR A 236 4.21 33.02 -8.06
N CYS A 237 5.01 32.06 -8.49
CA CYS A 237 4.97 30.71 -7.93
C CYS A 237 5.83 30.58 -6.66
N PRO A 238 5.46 29.69 -5.72
CA PRO A 238 6.21 29.50 -4.50
C PRO A 238 7.66 29.06 -4.76
N GLU A 239 8.61 29.64 -4.07
CA GLU A 239 10.02 29.23 -4.14
C GLU A 239 10.25 27.95 -3.32
N PRO A 240 11.01 26.94 -3.82
CA PRO A 240 11.27 25.70 -3.10
C PRO A 240 11.88 25.90 -1.71
N SER A 241 12.72 26.92 -1.56
CA SER A 241 13.36 27.26 -0.29
C SER A 241 12.39 27.59 0.83
N THR A 242 11.18 28.04 0.51
CA THR A 242 10.12 28.37 1.50
C THR A 242 9.57 27.14 2.21
N ALA A 243 9.76 25.95 1.64
CA ALA A 243 9.34 24.69 2.25
C ALA A 243 10.24 24.26 3.41
N ILE A 244 11.50 24.72 3.43
CA ILE A 244 12.50 24.31 4.42
C ILE A 244 12.53 25.30 5.57
N THR A 245 11.91 24.94 6.70
CA THR A 245 11.90 25.77 7.92
C THR A 245 13.17 25.60 8.73
N ASN A 246 13.70 24.37 8.82
CA ASN A 246 14.92 24.02 9.55
C ASN A 246 15.83 23.15 8.69
N LYS A 247 16.93 23.74 8.17
CA LYS A 247 17.88 23.04 7.29
C LYS A 247 18.54 21.82 7.95
N LYS A 248 18.80 21.86 9.26
CA LYS A 248 19.42 20.73 9.98
C LYS A 248 18.44 19.58 10.08
N ALA A 249 17.19 19.84 10.45
CA ALA A 249 16.14 18.83 10.48
C ALA A 249 15.88 18.22 9.09
N PHE A 250 15.82 19.07 8.06
CA PHE A 250 15.64 18.65 6.68
C PHE A 250 16.74 17.70 6.22
N LEU A 251 18.02 18.09 6.32
CA LEU A 251 19.15 17.27 5.88
C LEU A 251 19.25 15.95 6.66
N ALA A 252 19.02 16.01 7.97
CA ALA A 252 19.12 14.82 8.80
C ALA A 252 17.94 13.86 8.56
N SER A 253 16.70 14.36 8.39
CA SER A 253 15.54 13.51 8.02
C SER A 253 15.70 12.91 6.61
N ALA A 254 16.19 13.69 5.64
CA ALA A 254 16.50 13.18 4.32
C ALA A 254 17.61 12.10 4.36
N GLY A 255 18.61 12.27 5.23
CA GLY A 255 19.64 11.26 5.48
C GLY A 255 19.10 9.97 6.07
N VAL A 256 18.15 10.04 7.01
CA VAL A 256 17.47 8.85 7.57
C VAL A 256 16.65 8.16 6.48
N PHE A 257 15.94 8.91 5.64
CA PHE A 257 15.19 8.34 4.52
C PHE A 257 16.10 7.61 3.52
N LEU A 258 17.21 8.23 3.12
CA LEU A 258 18.19 7.58 2.24
C LEU A 258 18.79 6.32 2.87
N LEU A 259 19.06 6.36 4.19
CA LEU A 259 19.51 5.18 4.93
C LEU A 259 18.44 4.09 4.91
N ALA A 260 17.17 4.42 5.12
CA ALA A 260 16.06 3.48 5.03
C ALA A 260 16.01 2.80 3.66
N VAL A 261 16.12 3.57 2.58
CA VAL A 261 16.17 3.04 1.20
C VAL A 261 17.36 2.09 1.02
N VAL A 262 18.55 2.47 1.49
CA VAL A 262 19.74 1.59 1.40
C VAL A 262 19.53 0.31 2.21
N LEU A 263 19.02 0.39 3.44
CA LEU A 263 18.74 -0.79 4.27
C LEU A 263 17.72 -1.72 3.62
N LEU A 264 16.67 -1.17 2.99
CA LEU A 264 15.67 -1.94 2.27
C LEU A 264 16.24 -2.62 1.02
N ILE A 265 17.07 -1.93 0.27
CA ILE A 265 17.74 -2.50 -0.91
C ILE A 265 18.73 -3.59 -0.50
N THR A 266 19.42 -3.43 0.62
CA THR A 266 20.47 -4.37 1.08
C THR A 266 19.98 -5.39 2.10
N HIS A 267 18.67 -5.45 2.42
CA HIS A 267 18.19 -6.27 3.52
C HIS A 267 18.43 -7.77 3.31
N ALA A 268 18.36 -8.25 2.07
CA ALA A 268 18.68 -9.63 1.73
C ALA A 268 20.16 -9.99 2.00
N GLN A 269 21.09 -9.04 1.77
CA GLN A 269 22.53 -9.23 2.00
C GLN A 269 22.92 -9.03 3.47
N THR A 270 22.21 -8.16 4.18
CA THR A 270 22.46 -7.86 5.60
C THR A 270 21.70 -8.80 6.53
N GLU A 271 20.82 -9.63 5.99
CA GLU A 271 19.90 -10.49 6.73
C GLU A 271 19.00 -9.75 7.74
N LEU A 272 18.95 -8.41 7.65
CA LEU A 272 18.07 -7.60 8.50
C LEU A 272 16.62 -7.80 8.08
N SER A 273 15.76 -8.21 9.01
CA SER A 273 14.33 -8.29 8.74
C SER A 273 13.74 -6.87 8.55
N VAL A 274 12.61 -6.77 7.85
CA VAL A 274 11.92 -5.49 7.69
C VAL A 274 11.48 -4.90 9.03
N ALA A 275 11.13 -5.75 10.03
CA ALA A 275 10.85 -5.29 11.39
C ALA A 275 12.04 -4.54 12.01
N CYS A 276 13.23 -5.12 11.90
CA CYS A 276 14.47 -4.51 12.40
C CYS A 276 14.73 -3.16 11.71
N ILE A 277 14.60 -3.11 10.38
CA ILE A 277 14.76 -1.87 9.61
C ILE A 277 13.75 -0.81 10.05
N GLY A 278 12.47 -1.16 10.20
CA GLY A 278 11.43 -0.25 10.67
C GLY A 278 11.75 0.36 12.03
N VAL A 279 12.18 -0.48 12.99
CA VAL A 279 12.56 -0.02 14.34
C VAL A 279 13.80 0.87 14.30
N ILE A 280 14.85 0.51 13.55
CA ILE A 280 16.07 1.33 13.39
C ILE A 280 15.70 2.71 12.85
N VAL A 281 14.93 2.76 11.79
CA VAL A 281 14.55 4.00 11.10
C VAL A 281 13.67 4.88 12.01
N ALA A 282 12.73 4.27 12.75
CA ALA A 282 11.93 4.99 13.74
C ALA A 282 12.78 5.64 14.81
N ILE A 283 13.67 4.88 15.44
CA ILE A 283 14.56 5.36 16.51
C ILE A 283 15.44 6.50 15.99
N LEU A 284 16.08 6.32 14.83
CA LEU A 284 16.93 7.35 14.23
C LEU A 284 16.14 8.63 13.93
N THR A 285 14.92 8.50 13.39
CA THR A 285 14.04 9.65 13.14
C THR A 285 13.75 10.41 14.43
N LEU A 286 13.36 9.71 15.50
CA LEU A 286 13.04 10.34 16.78
C LEU A 286 14.27 11.01 17.42
N ILE A 287 15.47 10.40 17.32
CA ILE A 287 16.73 10.98 17.80
C ILE A 287 17.05 12.26 17.00
N VAL A 288 17.02 12.18 15.66
CA VAL A 288 17.33 13.33 14.79
C VAL A 288 16.41 14.51 15.09
N LEU A 289 15.12 14.26 15.21
CA LEU A 289 14.14 15.31 15.48
C LEU A 289 14.25 15.84 16.92
N GLY A 290 14.54 14.97 17.88
CA GLY A 290 14.83 15.37 19.26
C GLY A 290 16.00 16.34 19.34
N LEU A 291 17.06 16.10 18.59
CA LEU A 291 18.26 16.94 18.55
C LEU A 291 18.11 18.22 17.72
N THR A 292 17.32 18.19 16.64
CA THR A 292 17.19 19.31 15.69
C THR A 292 16.00 20.21 15.94
N SER A 293 14.88 19.65 16.43
CA SER A 293 13.59 20.35 16.58
C SER A 293 13.01 20.26 17.99
N GLY A 294 13.66 19.51 18.89
CA GLY A 294 13.32 19.43 20.33
C GLY A 294 12.21 18.42 20.66
N LYS A 295 12.01 18.19 21.97
CA LYS A 295 11.07 17.17 22.50
C LYS A 295 9.63 17.35 22.04
N LYS A 296 9.17 18.58 21.80
CA LYS A 296 7.79 18.85 21.36
C LYS A 296 7.53 18.22 19.99
N SER A 297 8.46 18.34 19.07
CA SER A 297 8.36 17.74 17.72
C SER A 297 8.32 16.21 17.78
N VAL A 298 9.10 15.59 18.67
CA VAL A 298 9.07 14.13 18.88
C VAL A 298 7.70 13.67 19.35
N ILE A 299 7.10 14.36 20.35
CA ILE A 299 5.77 14.02 20.86
C ILE A 299 4.70 14.19 19.78
N GLU A 300 4.80 15.23 18.97
CA GLU A 300 3.86 15.46 17.87
C GLU A 300 3.92 14.37 16.81
N ILE A 301 5.11 13.88 16.47
CA ILE A 301 5.28 12.77 15.50
C ILE A 301 4.71 11.48 16.06
N ILE A 302 5.04 11.14 17.31
CA ILE A 302 4.48 9.94 17.93
C ILE A 302 2.95 10.00 17.97
N LYS A 303 2.37 11.17 18.24
CA LYS A 303 0.91 11.37 18.20
C LYS A 303 0.33 11.34 16.78
N GLY A 304 1.12 11.67 15.77
CA GLY A 304 0.74 11.66 14.35
C GLY A 304 0.72 10.27 13.72
N VAL A 305 1.31 9.25 14.37
CA VAL A 305 1.26 7.87 13.90
C VAL A 305 -0.19 7.39 13.83
N ASP A 306 -0.56 6.76 12.73
CA ASP A 306 -1.90 6.18 12.56
C ASP A 306 -2.02 4.85 13.32
N TYR A 307 -2.19 4.95 14.65
CA TYR A 307 -2.43 3.78 15.51
C TYR A 307 -3.69 3.01 15.12
N LYS A 308 -4.67 3.67 14.49
CA LYS A 308 -5.91 3.01 14.06
C LYS A 308 -5.64 1.97 13.00
N THR A 309 -4.77 2.29 12.04
CA THR A 309 -4.33 1.34 11.02
C THR A 309 -3.52 0.19 11.63
N LEU A 310 -2.63 0.45 12.60
CA LEU A 310 -1.89 -0.63 13.27
C LEU A 310 -2.81 -1.59 14.04
N LEU A 311 -3.79 -1.04 14.77
CA LEU A 311 -4.80 -1.82 15.50
C LEU A 311 -5.72 -2.61 14.54
N PHE A 312 -6.05 -2.01 13.40
CA PHE A 312 -6.78 -2.69 12.33
C PHE A 312 -6.05 -3.96 11.86
N PHE A 313 -4.73 -3.88 11.64
CA PHE A 313 -3.92 -5.05 11.25
C PHE A 313 -3.94 -6.15 12.31
N ILE A 314 -3.80 -5.80 13.58
CA ILE A 314 -3.84 -6.78 14.67
C ILE A 314 -5.15 -7.57 14.64
N GLY A 315 -6.29 -6.88 14.60
CA GLY A 315 -7.60 -7.53 14.55
C GLY A 315 -7.83 -8.36 13.29
N LEU A 316 -7.33 -7.87 12.15
CA LEU A 316 -7.40 -8.55 10.86
C LEU A 316 -6.65 -9.87 10.88
N PHE A 317 -5.37 -9.88 11.31
CA PHE A 317 -4.56 -11.10 11.36
C PHE A 317 -5.18 -12.16 12.27
N VAL A 318 -5.73 -11.77 13.42
CA VAL A 318 -6.46 -12.69 14.30
C VAL A 318 -7.69 -13.27 13.62
N SER A 319 -8.44 -12.44 12.89
CA SER A 319 -9.66 -12.88 12.20
C SER A 319 -9.35 -13.86 11.06
N VAL A 320 -8.27 -13.61 10.31
CA VAL A 320 -7.77 -14.51 9.24
C VAL A 320 -7.25 -15.83 9.82
N ALA A 321 -6.52 -15.78 10.94
CA ALA A 321 -6.05 -16.99 11.63
C ALA A 321 -7.25 -17.89 12.08
N GLY A 322 -8.38 -17.29 12.40
CA GLY A 322 -9.63 -18.03 12.67
C GLY A 322 -10.11 -18.85 11.47
N LEU A 323 -10.07 -18.30 10.27
CA LEU A 323 -10.42 -19.02 9.04
C LEU A 323 -9.39 -20.11 8.72
N GLU A 324 -8.10 -19.79 8.87
CA GLU A 324 -7.01 -20.72 8.59
C GLU A 324 -7.07 -21.94 9.50
N LYS A 325 -7.08 -21.74 10.83
CA LYS A 325 -7.08 -22.84 11.80
C LYS A 325 -8.39 -23.68 11.80
N THR A 326 -9.47 -23.13 11.29
CA THR A 326 -10.72 -23.89 11.09
C THR A 326 -10.76 -24.63 9.74
N GLY A 327 -9.80 -24.42 8.85
CA GLY A 327 -9.72 -25.05 7.52
C GLY A 327 -10.65 -24.45 6.46
N VAL A 328 -11.22 -23.28 6.72
CA VAL A 328 -12.08 -22.58 5.75
C VAL A 328 -11.29 -22.17 4.51
N LEU A 329 -10.05 -21.71 4.69
CA LEU A 329 -9.20 -21.28 3.57
C LEU A 329 -8.84 -22.44 2.64
N ASN A 330 -8.66 -23.64 3.18
CA ASN A 330 -8.48 -24.85 2.37
C ASN A 330 -9.73 -25.19 1.53
N MET A 331 -10.95 -24.91 2.06
CA MET A 331 -12.16 -25.10 1.27
C MET A 331 -12.23 -24.12 0.09
N ILE A 332 -11.79 -22.88 0.29
CA ILE A 332 -11.72 -21.87 -0.79
C ILE A 332 -10.68 -22.31 -1.83
N ALA A 333 -9.49 -22.76 -1.38
CA ALA A 333 -8.44 -23.26 -2.26
C ALA A 333 -8.95 -24.43 -3.13
N ASN A 334 -9.57 -25.44 -2.51
CA ASN A 334 -10.13 -26.59 -3.23
C ASN A 334 -11.22 -26.18 -4.21
N PHE A 335 -12.03 -25.19 -3.88
CA PHE A 335 -13.04 -24.66 -4.80
C PHE A 335 -12.39 -24.01 -6.03
N ILE A 336 -11.39 -23.16 -5.85
CA ILE A 336 -10.65 -22.52 -6.96
C ILE A 336 -10.00 -23.58 -7.83
N THR A 337 -9.31 -24.56 -7.25
CA THR A 337 -8.70 -25.67 -7.97
C THR A 337 -9.73 -26.49 -8.75
N SER A 338 -10.88 -26.80 -8.15
CA SER A 338 -11.93 -27.59 -8.83
C SER A 338 -12.55 -26.85 -10.02
N VAL A 339 -12.77 -25.54 -9.90
CA VAL A 339 -13.31 -24.71 -11.00
C VAL A 339 -12.27 -24.54 -12.12
N SER A 340 -10.99 -24.54 -11.77
CA SER A 340 -9.88 -24.39 -12.72
C SER A 340 -9.45 -25.72 -13.36
N GLU A 341 -10.04 -26.86 -12.96
CA GLU A 341 -9.69 -28.21 -13.42
C GLU A 341 -8.17 -28.50 -13.29
N GLY A 342 -7.51 -27.91 -12.30
CA GLY A 342 -6.05 -28.00 -12.11
C GLY A 342 -5.22 -27.29 -13.18
N ASN A 343 -5.83 -26.50 -14.05
CA ASN A 343 -5.09 -25.74 -15.06
C ASN A 343 -4.44 -24.51 -14.46
N ILE A 344 -3.10 -24.52 -14.41
CA ILE A 344 -2.29 -23.45 -13.81
C ILE A 344 -2.59 -22.08 -14.41
N ALA A 345 -2.74 -22.00 -15.73
CA ALA A 345 -3.04 -20.73 -16.41
C ALA A 345 -4.39 -20.16 -15.97
N VAL A 346 -5.40 -21.02 -15.78
CA VAL A 346 -6.73 -20.60 -15.29
C VAL A 346 -6.64 -20.17 -13.83
N ILE A 347 -5.90 -20.90 -12.99
CA ILE A 347 -5.69 -20.54 -11.58
C ILE A 347 -5.06 -19.14 -11.47
N VAL A 348 -3.99 -18.87 -12.23
CA VAL A 348 -3.30 -17.58 -12.25
C VAL A 348 -4.24 -16.45 -12.68
N ILE A 349 -5.04 -16.65 -13.75
CA ILE A 349 -6.03 -15.68 -14.20
C ILE A 349 -7.08 -15.44 -13.10
N VAL A 350 -7.60 -16.50 -12.50
CA VAL A 350 -8.61 -16.39 -11.43
C VAL A 350 -8.04 -15.60 -10.25
N ILE A 351 -6.84 -15.93 -9.76
CA ILE A 351 -6.22 -15.20 -8.65
C ILE A 351 -6.01 -13.73 -9.03
N LEU A 352 -5.42 -13.44 -10.17
CA LEU A 352 -5.13 -12.08 -10.62
C LEU A 352 -6.41 -11.22 -10.75
N TRP A 353 -7.39 -11.70 -11.50
CA TRP A 353 -8.59 -10.93 -11.80
C TRP A 353 -9.61 -10.91 -10.65
N LEU A 354 -9.72 -11.99 -9.87
CA LEU A 354 -10.53 -12.01 -8.66
C LEU A 354 -9.98 -11.01 -7.65
N SER A 355 -8.66 -10.98 -7.50
CA SER A 355 -7.98 -10.00 -6.63
C SER A 355 -8.25 -8.57 -7.09
N ALA A 356 -8.14 -8.31 -8.40
CA ALA A 356 -8.38 -6.98 -8.96
C ALA A 356 -9.84 -6.53 -8.80
N ILE A 357 -10.80 -7.39 -9.10
CA ILE A 357 -12.22 -7.07 -8.98
C ILE A 357 -12.58 -6.85 -7.51
N THR A 358 -12.11 -7.71 -6.62
CA THR A 358 -12.39 -7.56 -5.19
C THR A 358 -11.75 -6.30 -4.64
N SER A 359 -10.48 -6.03 -4.96
CA SER A 359 -9.77 -4.83 -4.52
C SER A 359 -10.38 -3.54 -5.06
N ALA A 360 -11.09 -3.57 -6.19
CA ALA A 360 -11.81 -2.40 -6.68
C ALA A 360 -12.93 -1.92 -5.74
N PHE A 361 -13.46 -2.78 -4.88
CA PHE A 361 -14.60 -2.47 -3.99
C PHE A 361 -14.31 -2.69 -2.51
N VAL A 362 -13.29 -3.47 -2.20
CA VAL A 362 -12.85 -3.79 -0.83
C VAL A 362 -11.39 -3.38 -0.70
N ASP A 363 -11.02 -2.83 0.43
CA ASP A 363 -9.62 -2.46 0.71
C ASP A 363 -8.68 -3.64 0.42
N ASN A 364 -7.58 -3.37 -0.29
CA ASN A 364 -6.61 -4.36 -0.76
C ASN A 364 -5.95 -5.16 0.36
N ILE A 365 -5.79 -4.55 1.54
CA ILE A 365 -5.07 -5.14 2.69
C ILE A 365 -5.77 -6.39 3.23
N PRO A 366 -7.06 -6.35 3.66
CA PRO A 366 -7.72 -7.53 4.21
C PRO A 366 -7.86 -8.65 3.18
N PHE A 367 -8.02 -8.31 1.91
CA PHE A 367 -8.10 -9.30 0.85
C PHE A 367 -6.76 -10.04 0.68
N ALA A 368 -5.64 -9.31 0.56
CA ALA A 368 -4.30 -9.91 0.45
C ALA A 368 -3.98 -10.83 1.63
N ALA A 369 -4.19 -10.35 2.87
CA ALA A 369 -3.96 -11.14 4.07
C ALA A 369 -4.75 -12.46 4.10
N THR A 370 -5.98 -12.45 3.58
CA THR A 370 -6.84 -13.65 3.52
C THR A 370 -6.40 -14.60 2.41
N MET A 371 -5.93 -14.08 1.28
CA MET A 371 -5.58 -14.91 0.12
C MET A 371 -4.22 -15.58 0.24
N ILE A 372 -3.29 -15.10 1.08
CA ILE A 372 -1.98 -15.74 1.27
C ILE A 372 -2.09 -17.22 1.69
N PRO A 373 -2.83 -17.61 2.74
CA PRO A 373 -3.01 -19.02 3.07
C PRO A 373 -3.74 -19.80 1.97
N VAL A 374 -4.63 -19.15 1.21
CA VAL A 374 -5.34 -19.79 0.09
C VAL A 374 -4.36 -20.16 -1.03
N ILE A 375 -3.50 -19.22 -1.46
CA ILE A 375 -2.51 -19.52 -2.52
C ILE A 375 -1.47 -20.54 -2.06
N ARG A 376 -1.08 -20.56 -0.76
CA ARG A 376 -0.24 -21.63 -0.19
C ARG A 376 -0.91 -22.99 -0.30
N ALA A 377 -2.19 -23.08 0.03
CA ALA A 377 -2.95 -24.33 -0.06
C ALA A 377 -3.09 -24.79 -1.52
N ILE A 378 -3.33 -23.88 -2.46
CA ILE A 378 -3.39 -24.20 -3.90
C ILE A 378 -2.03 -24.72 -4.38
N ALA A 379 -0.96 -24.00 -4.09
CA ALA A 379 0.40 -24.39 -4.49
C ALA A 379 0.77 -25.78 -3.95
N ALA A 380 0.46 -26.06 -2.68
CA ALA A 380 0.69 -27.36 -2.07
C ALA A 380 -0.15 -28.49 -2.67
N THR A 381 -1.41 -28.21 -3.05
CA THR A 381 -2.33 -29.22 -3.61
C THR A 381 -1.98 -29.57 -5.06
N GLU A 382 -1.67 -28.56 -5.88
CA GLU A 382 -1.35 -28.72 -7.29
C GLU A 382 0.14 -29.00 -7.56
N GLY A 383 0.99 -28.89 -6.55
CA GLY A 383 2.44 -29.09 -6.69
C GLY A 383 3.09 -28.03 -7.58
N MET A 384 2.52 -26.80 -7.61
CA MET A 384 3.01 -25.70 -8.41
C MET A 384 3.84 -24.73 -7.57
N ASP A 385 4.68 -23.93 -8.25
CA ASP A 385 5.43 -22.88 -7.58
C ASP A 385 4.47 -21.78 -7.05
N ILE A 386 4.65 -21.42 -5.78
CA ILE A 386 3.84 -20.39 -5.13
C ILE A 386 4.13 -19.00 -5.70
N ASP A 387 5.30 -18.78 -6.27
CA ASP A 387 5.76 -17.49 -6.75
C ASP A 387 4.79 -16.85 -7.73
N VAL A 388 4.35 -17.59 -8.74
CA VAL A 388 3.42 -17.05 -9.75
C VAL A 388 2.08 -16.63 -9.14
N LEU A 389 1.60 -17.36 -8.14
CA LEU A 389 0.36 -17.01 -7.43
C LEU A 389 0.55 -15.79 -6.53
N ALA A 390 1.72 -15.66 -5.90
CA ALA A 390 2.07 -14.52 -5.08
C ALA A 390 2.13 -13.23 -5.92
N TRP A 391 2.76 -13.29 -7.09
CA TRP A 391 2.82 -12.13 -8.00
C TRP A 391 1.47 -11.82 -8.63
N ALA A 392 0.66 -12.83 -8.94
CA ALA A 392 -0.72 -12.63 -9.39
C ALA A 392 -1.58 -11.96 -8.31
N LEU A 393 -1.44 -12.38 -7.05
CA LEU A 393 -2.13 -11.77 -5.91
C LEU A 393 -1.68 -10.32 -5.69
N SER A 394 -0.37 -10.06 -5.65
CA SER A 394 0.22 -8.73 -5.47
C SER A 394 -0.27 -7.76 -6.54
N LEU A 395 -0.05 -8.09 -7.83
CA LEU A 395 -0.48 -7.24 -8.94
C LEU A 395 -2.01 -7.06 -8.99
N GLY A 396 -2.77 -8.12 -8.71
CA GLY A 396 -4.22 -8.04 -8.69
C GLY A 396 -4.74 -7.11 -7.60
N THR A 397 -4.23 -7.23 -6.37
CA THR A 397 -4.68 -6.42 -5.24
C THR A 397 -4.29 -4.95 -5.39
N ASP A 398 -3.05 -4.64 -5.76
CA ASP A 398 -2.57 -3.27 -5.82
C ASP A 398 -3.11 -2.52 -7.04
N LEU A 399 -3.07 -3.15 -8.22
CA LEU A 399 -3.51 -2.49 -9.45
C LEU A 399 -5.03 -2.43 -9.58
N GLY A 400 -5.74 -3.47 -9.09
CA GLY A 400 -7.20 -3.53 -9.15
C GLY A 400 -7.88 -2.44 -8.34
N GLY A 401 -7.30 -2.08 -7.19
CA GLY A 401 -7.78 -1.01 -6.32
C GLY A 401 -7.89 0.35 -7.01
N ASN A 402 -7.15 0.58 -8.09
CA ASN A 402 -7.22 1.81 -8.88
C ASN A 402 -8.55 2.05 -9.58
N ALA A 403 -9.38 1.02 -9.79
CA ALA A 403 -10.58 1.13 -10.60
C ALA A 403 -11.66 2.05 -10.01
N THR A 404 -11.77 2.15 -8.67
CA THR A 404 -12.81 2.93 -7.99
C THR A 404 -12.23 3.86 -6.93
N PRO A 405 -12.96 4.93 -6.55
CA PRO A 405 -12.48 5.87 -5.54
C PRO A 405 -12.38 5.28 -4.13
N ILE A 406 -12.88 4.08 -3.89
CA ILE A 406 -12.84 3.38 -2.59
C ILE A 406 -11.95 2.13 -2.58
N GLY A 407 -11.43 1.72 -3.75
CA GLY A 407 -10.70 0.45 -3.90
C GLY A 407 -9.33 0.44 -3.20
N ALA A 408 -8.74 1.60 -2.95
CA ALA A 408 -7.53 1.73 -2.15
C ALA A 408 -7.62 2.93 -1.22
N SER A 409 -6.97 2.86 -0.06
CA SER A 409 -6.96 3.96 0.92
C SER A 409 -6.36 5.24 0.35
N ALA A 410 -5.37 5.17 -0.54
CA ALA A 410 -4.80 6.32 -1.24
C ALA A 410 -5.83 7.06 -2.11
N ASN A 411 -6.77 6.32 -2.75
CA ASN A 411 -7.84 6.91 -3.56
C ASN A 411 -8.77 7.75 -2.68
N VAL A 412 -9.16 7.20 -1.53
CA VAL A 412 -10.03 7.89 -0.55
C VAL A 412 -9.36 9.17 -0.04
N VAL A 413 -8.07 9.10 0.29
CA VAL A 413 -7.31 10.25 0.79
C VAL A 413 -7.16 11.32 -0.28
N GLY A 414 -6.77 10.95 -1.50
CA GLY A 414 -6.59 11.90 -2.60
C GLY A 414 -7.90 12.58 -3.02
N THR A 415 -9.00 11.81 -3.13
CA THR A 415 -10.33 12.37 -3.44
C THR A 415 -10.86 13.25 -2.32
N SER A 416 -10.61 12.90 -1.05
CA SER A 416 -10.97 13.71 0.11
C SER A 416 -10.16 15.01 0.18
N ALA A 417 -8.86 14.96 -0.10
CA ALA A 417 -7.99 16.14 -0.16
C ALA A 417 -8.49 17.11 -1.26
N SER A 418 -8.80 16.59 -2.44
CA SER A 418 -9.37 17.35 -3.55
C SER A 418 -10.69 18.01 -3.16
N ALA A 419 -11.60 17.27 -2.52
CA ALA A 419 -12.89 17.80 -2.06
C ALA A 419 -12.72 18.91 -1.00
N LYS A 420 -11.81 18.75 -0.04
CA LYS A 420 -11.48 19.79 0.95
C LYS A 420 -10.89 21.04 0.29
N GLY A 421 -10.15 20.87 -0.81
CA GLY A 421 -9.62 21.96 -1.62
C GLY A 421 -10.68 22.69 -2.47
N GLY A 422 -11.94 22.23 -2.46
CA GLY A 422 -13.04 22.79 -3.26
C GLY A 422 -13.23 22.13 -4.63
N TYR A 423 -12.54 21.03 -4.92
CA TYR A 423 -12.59 20.30 -6.20
C TYR A 423 -13.06 18.85 -5.99
N PRO A 424 -14.33 18.59 -5.69
CA PRO A 424 -14.81 17.24 -5.41
C PRO A 424 -14.72 16.34 -6.65
N ILE A 425 -14.20 15.14 -6.45
CA ILE A 425 -14.10 14.12 -7.49
C ILE A 425 -15.23 13.10 -7.30
N GLY A 426 -16.26 13.20 -8.15
CA GLY A 426 -17.37 12.24 -8.11
C GLY A 426 -17.00 10.90 -8.75
N TRP A 427 -17.74 9.84 -8.36
CA TRP A 427 -17.57 8.47 -8.87
C TRP A 427 -17.48 8.39 -10.39
N GLY A 428 -18.40 9.08 -11.10
CA GLY A 428 -18.43 9.06 -12.56
C GLY A 428 -17.16 9.65 -13.18
N ARG A 429 -16.61 10.76 -12.62
CA ARG A 429 -15.37 11.37 -13.12
C ARG A 429 -14.16 10.46 -12.82
N TYR A 430 -14.10 9.88 -11.62
CA TYR A 430 -13.04 8.96 -11.23
C TYR A 430 -13.03 7.72 -12.14
N CYS A 431 -14.14 6.97 -12.17
CA CYS A 431 -14.23 5.72 -12.91
C CYS A 431 -14.07 5.89 -14.42
N LYS A 432 -14.49 7.04 -14.98
CA LYS A 432 -14.33 7.33 -16.42
C LYS A 432 -12.87 7.23 -16.88
N TYR A 433 -11.92 7.66 -16.04
CA TYR A 433 -10.51 7.65 -16.39
C TYR A 433 -9.75 6.45 -15.78
N CYS A 434 -10.08 6.08 -14.55
CA CYS A 434 -9.33 5.06 -13.83
C CYS A 434 -9.74 3.62 -14.19
N VAL A 435 -11.03 3.33 -14.52
CA VAL A 435 -11.44 1.97 -14.93
C VAL A 435 -10.76 1.54 -16.25
N PRO A 436 -10.77 2.31 -17.34
CA PRO A 436 -10.06 1.92 -18.55
C PRO A 436 -8.54 1.77 -18.32
N ALA A 437 -7.94 2.66 -17.53
CA ALA A 437 -6.53 2.58 -17.15
C ALA A 437 -6.24 1.26 -16.39
N THR A 438 -7.09 0.91 -15.41
CA THR A 438 -6.96 -0.34 -14.66
C THR A 438 -7.08 -1.57 -15.57
N ILE A 439 -8.03 -1.58 -16.51
CA ILE A 439 -8.16 -2.70 -17.47
C ILE A 439 -6.88 -2.84 -18.30
N VAL A 440 -6.27 -1.74 -18.74
CA VAL A 440 -5.01 -1.79 -19.51
C VAL A 440 -3.88 -2.38 -18.66
N VAL A 441 -3.66 -1.89 -17.43
CA VAL A 441 -2.57 -2.41 -16.58
C VAL A 441 -2.81 -3.87 -16.20
N MET A 442 -4.06 -4.28 -15.98
CA MET A 442 -4.40 -5.68 -15.69
C MET A 442 -4.16 -6.59 -16.91
N ALA A 443 -4.48 -6.12 -18.12
CA ALA A 443 -4.21 -6.87 -19.35
C ALA A 443 -2.69 -7.03 -19.57
N VAL A 444 -1.90 -5.96 -19.35
CA VAL A 444 -0.42 -6.01 -19.41
C VAL A 444 0.13 -6.98 -18.36
N SER A 445 -0.38 -6.93 -17.13
CA SER A 445 0.04 -7.83 -16.05
C SER A 445 -0.30 -9.28 -16.36
N THR A 446 -1.48 -9.54 -16.95
CA THR A 446 -1.86 -10.89 -17.41
C THR A 446 -0.88 -11.40 -18.47
N ALA A 447 -0.63 -10.60 -19.50
CA ALA A 447 0.31 -10.97 -20.56
C ALA A 447 1.74 -11.20 -20.01
N TYR A 448 2.20 -10.37 -19.08
CA TYR A 448 3.51 -10.51 -18.47
C TYR A 448 3.64 -11.81 -17.67
N LEU A 449 2.65 -12.14 -16.80
CA LEU A 449 2.68 -13.37 -16.01
C LEU A 449 2.66 -14.61 -16.93
N PHE A 450 1.90 -14.58 -18.01
CA PHE A 450 1.87 -15.67 -18.97
C PHE A 450 3.21 -15.86 -19.70
N LEU A 451 3.81 -14.78 -20.13
CA LEU A 451 5.08 -14.83 -20.87
C LEU A 451 6.28 -15.23 -20.00
N ARG A 452 6.21 -14.94 -18.70
CA ARG A 452 7.33 -15.18 -17.78
C ARG A 452 7.25 -16.51 -17.05
N TYR A 453 6.04 -16.99 -16.71
CA TYR A 453 5.86 -18.12 -15.78
C TYR A 453 5.07 -19.29 -16.37
N LEU A 454 4.40 -19.12 -17.50
CA LEU A 454 3.60 -20.14 -18.14
C LEU A 454 4.05 -20.41 -19.56
#